data_0654eed9046674f9f7981e7150533427
#
_entry.id   0654eed9046674f9f7981e7150533427
#
_cell.length_a   1.000
_cell.length_b   1.000
_cell.length_c   1.000
_cell.angle_alpha   90.00
_cell.angle_beta   90.00
_cell.angle_gamma   90.00
#
_symmetry.space_group_name_H-M   'P 1'
#
loop_
_entity.id
_entity.type
_entity.pdbx_description
1 polymer ?
#
loop_
_entity_poly.entity_id
_entity_poly.type
_entity_poly.pdbx_seq_one_letter_code
_entity_poly.pdbx_strand_id
1 'polypeptide(L)' 'MKKCIFFSKDLLNVMLVYVDKDTVKFDTDGNVVELDKWKVESLIQFLVDFDKEVK' A
#
# COMPACT_ATOMS: atom_id res chain seq x y z
N MET A 1 14.95 -4.93 5.37
CA MET A 1 13.76 -4.09 5.25
C MET A 1 13.04 -4.40 3.95
N LYS A 2 11.73 -4.67 4.01
CA LYS A 2 10.93 -4.92 2.82
C LYS A 2 10.38 -3.62 2.27
N LYS A 3 10.47 -3.46 0.97
CA LYS A 3 9.86 -2.31 0.29
C LYS A 3 9.48 -2.69 -1.13
N CYS A 4 8.46 -2.00 -1.62
CA CYS A 4 7.94 -2.17 -2.97
C CYS A 4 7.67 -0.82 -3.57
N ILE A 5 7.77 -0.74 -4.89
CA ILE A 5 7.46 0.49 -5.60
C ILE A 5 6.32 0.17 -6.58
N PHE A 6 5.28 0.98 -6.53
CA PHE A 6 4.14 0.84 -7.44
C PHE A 6 4.00 2.11 -8.26
N PHE A 7 3.65 1.92 -9.51
CA PHE A 7 3.37 3.05 -10.41
C PHE A 7 1.88 3.15 -10.63
N SER A 8 1.40 4.37 -10.82
CA SER A 8 0.00 4.58 -11.17
C SER A 8 -0.28 4.01 -12.56
N LYS A 9 -1.54 3.86 -12.88
CA LYS A 9 -1.97 3.31 -14.17
C LYS A 9 -1.40 4.06 -15.36
N ASP A 10 -1.27 5.37 -15.24
CA ASP A 10 -0.71 6.23 -16.29
C ASP A 10 0.81 6.40 -16.18
N LEU A 11 1.44 5.78 -15.18
CA LEU A 11 2.87 5.82 -14.93
C LEU A 11 3.42 7.21 -14.57
N LEU A 12 2.54 8.15 -14.26
CA LEU A 12 2.97 9.52 -13.90
C LEU A 12 3.25 9.68 -12.41
N ASN A 13 2.74 8.77 -11.59
CA ASN A 13 2.92 8.83 -10.14
C ASN A 13 3.51 7.53 -9.63
N VAL A 14 4.20 7.62 -8.51
CA VAL A 14 4.83 6.47 -7.88
C VAL A 14 4.46 6.42 -6.41
N MET A 15 4.28 5.22 -5.89
CA MET A 15 4.03 5.00 -4.48
C MET A 15 5.08 4.03 -3.95
N LEU A 16 5.80 4.44 -2.91
CA LEU A 16 6.76 3.60 -2.23
C LEU A 16 6.09 3.02 -0.98
N VAL A 17 6.11 1.71 -0.86
CA VAL A 17 5.54 1.01 0.29
C VAL A 17 6.67 0.30 1.01
N TYR A 18 6.80 0.53 2.30
CA TYR A 18 7.87 -0.11 3.07
C TYR A 18 7.41 -0.38 4.51
N VAL A 19 8.13 -1.28 5.16
CA VAL A 19 7.84 -1.68 6.52
C VAL A 19 8.83 -1.01 7.47
N ASP A 20 8.31 -0.41 8.53
CA ASP A 20 9.11 0.18 9.60
C ASP A 20 8.60 -0.38 10.92
N LYS A 21 9.36 -1.31 11.50
CA LYS A 21 8.98 -2.04 12.72
C LYS A 21 7.68 -2.81 12.48
N ASP A 22 6.59 -2.43 13.13
CA ASP A 22 5.29 -3.09 13.01
C ASP A 22 4.29 -2.25 12.21
N THR A 23 4.79 -1.27 11.49
CA THR A 23 3.98 -0.31 10.72
C THR A 23 4.32 -0.43 9.25
N VAL A 24 3.32 -0.27 8.40
CA VAL A 24 3.52 -0.17 6.95
C VAL A 24 3.34 1.27 6.54
N LYS A 25 4.29 1.79 5.80
CA LYS A 25 4.25 3.18 5.33
C LYS A 25 4.05 3.24 3.83
N PHE A 26 3.17 4.13 3.41
CA PHE A 26 2.86 4.39 2.02
C PHE A 26 3.27 5.83 1.72
N ASP A 27 4.29 5.99 0.90
CA ASP A 27 4.85 7.30 0.59
C ASP A 27 4.53 7.66 -0.87
N THR A 28 3.73 8.69 -1.04
CA THR A 28 3.41 9.22 -2.36
C THR A 28 3.89 10.67 -2.42
N ASP A 29 5.02 10.87 -3.10
CA ASP A 29 5.55 12.21 -3.34
C ASP A 29 5.75 13.03 -2.05
N GLY A 30 6.30 12.35 -1.04
CA GLY A 30 6.58 12.98 0.25
C GLY A 30 5.44 12.96 1.25
N ASN A 31 4.25 12.56 0.82
CA ASN A 31 3.11 12.40 1.72
C ASN A 31 3.10 10.95 2.22
N VAL A 32 3.27 10.77 3.52
CA VAL A 32 3.38 9.45 4.11
C VAL A 32 2.13 9.11 4.90
N VAL A 33 1.56 7.94 4.61
CA VAL A 33 0.45 7.39 5.38
C VAL A 33 0.96 6.15 6.08
N GLU A 34 0.72 6.06 7.38
CA GLU A 34 1.16 4.93 8.20
C GLU A 34 -0.04 4.08 8.59
N LEU A 35 0.09 2.77 8.42
CA LEU A 35 -0.94 1.83 8.82
C LEU A 35 -0.35 0.83 9.81
N ASP A 36 -1.02 0.63 10.94
CA ASP A 36 -0.67 -0.41 11.89
C ASP A 36 -1.22 -1.76 11.41
N LYS A 37 -0.94 -2.81 12.17
CA LYS A 37 -1.33 -4.17 11.80
C LYS A 37 -2.83 -4.31 11.53
N TRP A 38 -3.65 -3.71 12.34
CA TRP A 38 -5.10 -3.72 12.22
C TRP A 38 -5.58 -3.20 10.88
N LYS A 39 -5.06 -2.03 10.52
CA LYS A 39 -5.46 -1.33 9.30
C LYS A 39 -4.92 -2.03 8.07
N VAL A 40 -3.73 -2.62 8.19
CA VAL A 40 -3.18 -3.44 7.12
C VAL A 40 -4.07 -4.65 6.84
N GLU A 41 -4.54 -5.31 7.88
CA GLU A 41 -5.43 -6.47 7.71
C GLU A 41 -6.73 -6.07 7.02
N SER A 42 -7.29 -4.92 7.39
CA SER A 42 -8.50 -4.41 6.74
C SER A 42 -8.24 -4.07 5.27
N LEU A 43 -7.09 -3.51 4.97
CA LEU A 43 -6.72 -3.20 3.60
C LEU A 43 -6.55 -4.48 2.77
N ILE A 44 -5.94 -5.51 3.34
CA ILE A 44 -5.79 -6.79 2.66
C ILE A 44 -7.16 -7.35 2.29
N GLN A 45 -8.10 -7.32 3.21
CA GLN A 45 -9.45 -7.82 2.95
C GLN A 45 -10.13 -7.03 1.84
N PHE A 46 -9.99 -5.72 1.87
CA PHE A 46 -10.54 -4.86 0.83
C PHE A 46 -9.96 -5.21 -0.54
N LEU A 47 -8.66 -5.40 -0.61
CA LEU A 47 -7.99 -5.71 -1.87
C LEU A 47 -8.35 -7.10 -2.39
N VAL A 48 -8.53 -8.06 -1.49
CA VAL A 48 -8.98 -9.41 -1.86
C VAL A 48 -10.38 -9.34 -2.48
N ASP A 49 -11.27 -8.58 -1.87
CA ASP A 49 -12.63 -8.41 -2.38
C ASP A 49 -12.63 -7.72 -3.74
N PHE A 50 -11.80 -6.71 -3.90
CA PHE A 50 -11.65 -6.03 -5.18
C PHE A 50 -11.18 -7.01 -6.27
N ASP A 51 -10.18 -7.82 -5.96
CA ASP A 51 -9.65 -8.79 -6.91
C ASP A 51 -10.72 -9.78 -7.39
N LYS A 52 -11.59 -10.18 -6.48
CA LYS A 52 -12.69 -11.08 -6.82
C LYS A 52 -13.72 -10.43 -7.73
N GLU A 53 -13.99 -9.16 -7.53
CA GLU A 53 -14.99 -8.44 -8.31
C GLU A 53 -14.55 -8.15 -9.73
N VAL A 54 -13.27 -8.03 -9.96
CA VAL A 54 -12.72 -7.62 -11.26
C VAL A 54 -12.51 -8.80 -12.21
N LYS A 55 -12.70 -10.00 -11.73
CA LYS A 55 -12.53 -11.21 -12.58
C LYS A 55 -13.73 -11.49 -13.45
#